data_1b73a20ad925b1cbe3b1727381650a9c
#
_entry.id   1b73a20ad925b1cbe3b1727381650a9c
#
_cell.length_a   1.000
_cell.length_b   1.000
_cell.length_c   1.000
_cell.angle_alpha   90.00
_cell.angle_beta   90.00
_cell.angle_gamma   90.00
#
_symmetry.space_group_name_H-M   'P 1'
#
loop_
_entity.id
_entity.type
_entity.pdbx_description
1 polymer ?
#
loop_
_entity_poly.entity_id
_entity_poly.type
_entity_poly.pdbx_seq_one_letter_code
_entity_poly.pdbx_strand_id
1 'polypeptide(L)'
;MNTKDFIIAVGIMFIWGVNFSVIKLGLTSLDPFMLSGLRFLLCALPLVFFIKKPDIPFKYIISYGLFFGVGLWGVVSLGIYFGISAGVASLVLQMGAFFTVIMAYYTLDEDIDLSKKLGILLAFLGIAMIISVTDGSVTYLGIALILLAAVFMAVTNIIVKKAKPKKIFAFFVWSSLFSPIPLFIIAYFTQGEIVFINFFDSLDQNAIFSILFQVYPTSLLGYWVWNSLLNKYPASSVAPLGLLVPIFGLMGSYVLFGEEIGINKLLACFLIIAGLAVNTFGSKIFNLKAKV
;
A
#
# COMPACT_ATOMS: atom_id res chain seq x y z
N MET A 1 -7.25 6.65 22.55
CA MET A 1 -8.31 6.15 21.65
C MET A 1 -9.25 5.27 22.48
N ASN A 2 -10.57 5.33 22.26
CA ASN A 2 -11.50 4.45 22.97
C ASN A 2 -11.46 3.02 22.38
N THR A 3 -11.97 2.04 23.12
CA THR A 3 -11.88 0.60 22.75
C THR A 3 -12.59 0.29 21.42
N LYS A 4 -13.75 0.92 21.16
CA LYS A 4 -14.50 0.73 19.91
C LYS A 4 -13.69 1.18 18.68
N ASP A 5 -13.14 2.39 18.74
CA ASP A 5 -12.34 2.96 17.65
C ASP A 5 -11.02 2.21 17.47
N PHE A 6 -10.46 1.64 18.55
CA PHE A 6 -9.29 0.77 18.48
C PHE A 6 -9.59 -0.51 17.70
N ILE A 7 -10.70 -1.19 18.03
CA ILE A 7 -11.12 -2.42 17.32
C ILE A 7 -11.38 -2.13 15.84
N ILE A 8 -12.06 -1.01 15.53
CA ILE A 8 -12.30 -0.59 14.15
C ILE A 8 -10.98 -0.36 13.41
N ALA A 9 -10.02 0.33 14.04
CA ALA A 9 -8.72 0.58 13.44
C ALA A 9 -7.95 -0.71 13.16
N VAL A 10 -7.93 -1.66 14.10
CA VAL A 10 -7.31 -2.99 13.92
C VAL A 10 -8.01 -3.75 12.79
N GLY A 11 -9.36 -3.66 12.69
CA GLY A 11 -10.12 -4.25 11.58
C GLY A 11 -9.73 -3.70 10.22
N ILE A 12 -9.45 -2.39 10.12
CA ILE A 12 -8.94 -1.79 8.88
C ILE A 12 -7.52 -2.28 8.54
N MET A 13 -6.65 -2.43 9.55
CA MET A 13 -5.31 -2.99 9.32
C MET A 13 -5.38 -4.45 8.84
N PHE A 14 -6.32 -5.24 9.39
CA PHE A 14 -6.61 -6.59 8.92
C PHE A 14 -7.05 -6.58 7.45
N ILE A 15 -8.03 -5.75 7.08
CA ILE A 15 -8.50 -5.60 5.69
C ILE A 15 -7.33 -5.22 4.77
N TRP A 16 -6.50 -4.27 5.16
CA TRP A 16 -5.38 -3.82 4.35
C TRP A 16 -4.27 -4.87 4.22
N GLY A 17 -4.00 -5.65 5.29
CA GLY A 17 -3.04 -6.75 5.24
C GLY A 17 -3.53 -7.89 4.33
N VAL A 18 -4.75 -8.37 4.54
CA VAL A 18 -5.36 -9.46 3.74
C VAL A 18 -5.55 -9.05 2.28
N ASN A 19 -5.67 -7.75 1.99
CA ASN A 19 -5.84 -7.25 0.62
C ASN A 19 -4.74 -7.74 -0.35
N PHE A 20 -3.51 -7.96 0.09
CA PHE A 20 -2.45 -8.50 -0.76
C PHE A 20 -2.78 -9.91 -1.24
N SER A 21 -3.31 -10.74 -0.35
CA SER A 21 -3.79 -12.08 -0.69
C SER A 21 -5.02 -12.03 -1.61
N VAL A 22 -5.90 -11.07 -1.40
CA VAL A 22 -7.07 -10.86 -2.28
C VAL A 22 -6.64 -10.36 -3.67
N ILE A 23 -5.60 -9.53 -3.77
CA ILE A 23 -4.98 -9.18 -5.08
C ILE A 23 -4.49 -10.47 -5.76
N LYS A 24 -3.70 -11.30 -5.06
CA LYS A 24 -3.20 -12.57 -5.59
C LYS A 24 -4.33 -13.47 -6.09
N LEU A 25 -5.45 -13.52 -5.35
CA LEU A 25 -6.63 -14.26 -5.77
C LEU A 25 -7.22 -13.72 -7.09
N GLY A 26 -7.35 -12.41 -7.25
CA GLY A 26 -7.85 -11.80 -8.49
C GLY A 26 -6.91 -12.02 -9.68
N LEU A 27 -5.60 -12.14 -9.42
CA LEU A 27 -4.59 -12.39 -10.44
C LEU A 27 -4.61 -13.83 -10.99
N THR A 28 -5.39 -14.74 -10.39
CA THR A 28 -5.61 -16.08 -10.99
C THR A 28 -6.44 -16.01 -12.27
N SER A 29 -7.20 -14.94 -12.46
CA SER A 29 -8.17 -14.81 -13.56
C SER A 29 -7.99 -13.54 -14.37
N LEU A 30 -7.46 -12.46 -13.78
CA LEU A 30 -7.31 -11.16 -14.42
C LEU A 30 -5.83 -10.74 -14.56
N ASP A 31 -5.55 -10.05 -15.66
CA ASP A 31 -4.29 -9.32 -15.84
C ASP A 31 -4.07 -8.30 -14.71
N PRO A 32 -2.82 -8.08 -14.24
CA PRO A 32 -2.51 -7.15 -13.15
C PRO A 32 -3.00 -5.72 -13.36
N PHE A 33 -2.89 -5.23 -14.59
CA PHE A 33 -3.29 -3.86 -14.93
C PHE A 33 -4.79 -3.75 -15.14
N MET A 34 -5.45 -4.80 -15.68
CA MET A 34 -6.91 -4.89 -15.72
C MET A 34 -7.52 -4.89 -14.32
N LEU A 35 -7.01 -5.74 -13.42
CA LEU A 35 -7.48 -5.80 -12.04
C LEU A 35 -7.35 -4.44 -11.34
N SER A 36 -6.17 -3.81 -11.45
CA SER A 36 -5.92 -2.49 -10.86
C SER A 36 -6.76 -1.39 -11.51
N GLY A 37 -6.93 -1.43 -12.83
CA GLY A 37 -7.76 -0.49 -13.60
C GLY A 37 -9.22 -0.53 -13.17
N LEU A 38 -9.79 -1.73 -13.05
CA LEU A 38 -11.17 -1.93 -12.58
C LEU A 38 -11.36 -1.46 -11.14
N ARG A 39 -10.40 -1.74 -10.26
CA ARG A 39 -10.42 -1.22 -8.89
C ARG A 39 -10.56 0.30 -8.86
N PHE A 40 -9.71 1.03 -9.57
CA PHE A 40 -9.75 2.50 -9.54
C PHE A 40 -10.92 3.08 -10.32
N LEU A 41 -11.36 2.42 -11.39
CA LEU A 41 -12.58 2.80 -12.10
C LEU A 41 -13.80 2.78 -11.16
N LEU A 42 -13.98 1.70 -10.41
CA LEU A 42 -15.08 1.55 -9.47
C LEU A 42 -14.91 2.38 -8.18
N CYS A 43 -13.68 2.71 -7.78
CA CYS A 43 -13.45 3.68 -6.70
C CYS A 43 -13.84 5.11 -7.12
N ALA A 44 -13.72 5.45 -8.41
CA ALA A 44 -14.10 6.75 -8.92
C ALA A 44 -15.59 6.81 -9.28
N LEU A 45 -16.09 5.81 -10.00
CA LEU A 45 -17.46 5.75 -10.49
C LEU A 45 -18.34 4.87 -9.57
N PRO A 46 -19.56 5.30 -9.22
CA PRO A 46 -20.22 6.55 -9.61
C PRO A 46 -19.92 7.75 -8.69
N LEU A 47 -19.06 7.61 -7.67
CA LEU A 47 -18.88 8.56 -6.56
C LEU A 47 -18.47 9.97 -7.00
N VAL A 48 -17.73 10.10 -8.09
CA VAL A 48 -17.30 11.40 -8.63
C VAL A 48 -18.47 12.32 -9.00
N PHE A 49 -19.64 11.74 -9.33
CA PHE A 49 -20.85 12.53 -9.64
C PHE A 49 -21.54 13.09 -8.39
N PHE A 50 -21.31 12.48 -7.23
CA PHE A 50 -21.91 12.88 -5.95
C PHE A 50 -20.95 13.64 -5.04
N ILE A 51 -19.65 13.49 -5.25
CA ILE A 51 -18.62 14.10 -4.41
C ILE A 51 -18.03 15.31 -5.12
N LYS A 52 -18.21 16.49 -4.54
CA LYS A 52 -17.64 17.72 -5.07
C LYS A 52 -16.12 17.63 -5.15
N LYS A 53 -15.57 18.07 -6.30
CA LYS A 53 -14.13 18.16 -6.51
C LYS A 53 -13.46 18.93 -5.35
N PRO A 54 -12.35 18.42 -4.79
CA PRO A 54 -11.60 19.13 -3.77
C PRO A 54 -10.98 20.42 -4.34
N ASP A 55 -10.88 21.45 -3.51
CA ASP A 55 -10.26 22.71 -3.87
C ASP A 55 -8.73 22.59 -3.80
N ILE A 56 -8.18 21.93 -4.80
CA ILE A 56 -6.74 21.63 -4.95
C ILE A 56 -6.38 21.76 -6.43
N PRO A 57 -5.17 22.26 -6.76
CA PRO A 57 -4.69 22.32 -8.14
C PRO A 57 -4.75 20.93 -8.82
N PHE A 58 -5.28 20.90 -10.03
CA PHE A 58 -5.51 19.67 -10.80
C PHE A 58 -4.25 18.82 -10.96
N LYS A 59 -3.07 19.45 -11.03
CA LYS A 59 -1.77 18.75 -11.10
C LYS A 59 -1.58 17.73 -9.96
N TYR A 60 -2.02 18.03 -8.74
CA TYR A 60 -1.89 17.11 -7.61
C TYR A 60 -2.90 15.95 -7.69
N ILE A 61 -4.12 16.21 -8.19
CA ILE A 61 -5.14 15.19 -8.40
C ILE A 61 -4.67 14.18 -9.45
N ILE A 62 -4.20 14.67 -10.60
CA ILE A 62 -3.70 13.83 -11.70
C ILE A 62 -2.45 13.07 -11.24
N SER A 63 -1.44 13.78 -10.70
CA SER A 63 -0.20 13.14 -10.28
C SER A 63 -0.44 12.07 -9.21
N TYR A 64 -1.29 12.35 -8.20
CA TYR A 64 -1.62 11.34 -7.21
C TYR A 64 -2.29 10.12 -7.85
N GLY A 65 -3.28 10.31 -8.72
CA GLY A 65 -3.95 9.21 -9.42
C GLY A 65 -2.96 8.35 -10.22
N LEU A 66 -2.08 8.96 -10.98
CA LEU A 66 -1.08 8.23 -11.77
C LEU A 66 -0.08 7.48 -10.89
N PHE A 67 0.54 8.16 -9.92
CA PHE A 67 1.54 7.52 -9.06
C PHE A 67 0.93 6.51 -8.09
N PHE A 68 -0.27 6.77 -7.56
CA PHE A 68 -0.94 5.86 -6.64
C PHE A 68 -1.58 4.67 -7.37
N GLY A 69 -2.31 4.91 -8.45
CA GLY A 69 -3.02 3.84 -9.14
C GLY A 69 -2.10 3.03 -10.05
N VAL A 70 -1.37 3.70 -10.94
CA VAL A 70 -0.49 3.02 -11.91
C VAL A 70 0.83 2.63 -11.24
N GLY A 71 1.53 3.60 -10.65
CA GLY A 71 2.86 3.39 -10.07
C GLY A 71 2.84 2.47 -8.86
N LEU A 72 1.98 2.73 -7.86
CA LEU A 72 1.97 1.92 -6.65
C LEU A 72 1.17 0.62 -6.86
N TRP A 73 -0.14 0.69 -7.06
CA TRP A 73 -0.97 -0.52 -7.03
C TRP A 73 -0.89 -1.36 -8.31
N GLY A 74 -0.72 -0.73 -9.48
CA GLY A 74 -0.44 -1.47 -10.73
C GLY A 74 0.86 -2.26 -10.62
N VAL A 75 1.92 -1.64 -10.09
CA VAL A 75 3.22 -2.31 -9.92
C VAL A 75 3.21 -3.34 -8.78
N VAL A 76 2.45 -3.12 -7.69
CA VAL A 76 2.22 -4.16 -6.65
C VAL A 76 1.55 -5.39 -7.27
N SER A 77 0.48 -5.20 -8.05
CA SER A 77 -0.21 -6.31 -8.70
C SER A 77 0.72 -7.05 -9.66
N LEU A 78 1.53 -6.31 -10.43
CA LEU A 78 2.54 -6.88 -11.32
C LEU A 78 3.62 -7.68 -10.55
N GLY A 79 4.10 -7.17 -9.41
CA GLY A 79 5.07 -7.86 -8.57
C GLY A 79 4.53 -9.20 -8.04
N ILE A 80 3.28 -9.22 -7.57
CA ILE A 80 2.61 -10.45 -7.11
C ILE A 80 2.41 -11.42 -8.28
N TYR A 81 2.03 -10.93 -9.46
CA TYR A 81 1.90 -11.71 -10.67
C TYR A 81 3.22 -12.39 -11.07
N PHE A 82 4.36 -11.71 -10.92
CA PHE A 82 5.71 -12.26 -11.17
C PHE A 82 6.25 -13.09 -10.00
N GLY A 83 5.41 -13.55 -9.09
CA GLY A 83 5.71 -14.65 -8.17
C GLY A 83 6.26 -14.24 -6.80
N ILE A 84 6.22 -12.95 -6.42
CA ILE A 84 6.40 -12.64 -5.00
C ILE A 84 5.13 -12.98 -4.24
N SER A 85 5.27 -13.64 -3.09
CA SER A 85 4.11 -13.99 -2.26
C SER A 85 3.39 -12.74 -1.73
N ALA A 86 2.09 -12.87 -1.52
CA ALA A 86 1.27 -11.76 -1.01
C ALA A 86 1.75 -11.28 0.37
N GLY A 87 2.13 -12.21 1.24
CA GLY A 87 2.66 -11.89 2.56
C GLY A 87 3.98 -11.12 2.48
N VAL A 88 4.92 -11.57 1.66
CA VAL A 88 6.21 -10.90 1.45
C VAL A 88 6.01 -9.53 0.77
N ALA A 89 5.10 -9.43 -0.21
CA ALA A 89 4.80 -8.15 -0.86
C ALA A 89 4.30 -7.11 0.15
N SER A 90 3.42 -7.50 1.08
CA SER A 90 2.92 -6.62 2.14
C SER A 90 4.04 -6.10 3.05
N LEU A 91 5.04 -6.94 3.31
CA LEU A 91 6.18 -6.63 4.15
C LEU A 91 7.17 -5.70 3.43
N VAL A 92 7.56 -6.04 2.20
CA VAL A 92 8.50 -5.26 1.38
C VAL A 92 7.96 -3.86 1.06
N LEU A 93 6.65 -3.73 0.83
CA LEU A 93 6.01 -2.45 0.55
C LEU A 93 6.14 -1.43 1.70
N GLN A 94 6.36 -1.90 2.94
CA GLN A 94 6.61 -1.01 4.08
C GLN A 94 7.88 -0.15 3.91
N MET A 95 8.78 -0.51 3.00
CA MET A 95 9.91 0.34 2.61
C MET A 95 9.47 1.71 2.11
N GLY A 96 8.24 1.86 1.64
CA GLY A 96 7.67 3.14 1.24
C GLY A 96 7.67 4.19 2.34
N ALA A 97 7.54 3.80 3.60
CA ALA A 97 7.66 4.73 4.73
C ALA A 97 9.09 5.31 4.84
N PHE A 98 10.12 4.47 4.66
CA PHE A 98 11.52 4.89 4.71
C PHE A 98 11.91 5.71 3.48
N PHE A 99 11.47 5.31 2.29
CA PHE A 99 11.64 6.12 1.08
C PHE A 99 10.93 7.47 1.19
N THR A 100 9.80 7.54 1.90
CA THR A 100 9.12 8.82 2.20
C THR A 100 10.01 9.73 3.05
N VAL A 101 10.68 9.20 4.08
CA VAL A 101 11.61 9.97 4.93
C VAL A 101 12.77 10.50 4.09
N ILE A 102 13.40 9.64 3.27
CA ILE A 102 14.51 10.03 2.39
C ILE A 102 14.05 11.10 1.39
N MET A 103 12.89 10.90 0.77
CA MET A 103 12.35 11.84 -0.21
C MET A 103 11.94 13.18 0.43
N ALA A 104 11.41 13.16 1.66
CA ALA A 104 11.07 14.36 2.42
C ALA A 104 12.32 15.20 2.77
N TYR A 105 13.45 14.56 3.08
CA TYR A 105 14.72 15.24 3.26
C TYR A 105 15.13 16.07 2.04
N TYR A 106 15.04 15.47 0.82
CA TYR A 106 15.44 16.17 -0.40
C TYR A 106 14.42 17.16 -0.97
N THR A 107 13.12 16.99 -0.65
CA THR A 107 12.04 17.75 -1.32
C THR A 107 11.26 18.68 -0.41
N LEU A 108 11.43 18.55 0.90
CA LEU A 108 10.70 19.31 1.94
C LEU A 108 11.64 19.86 3.01
N ASP A 109 12.97 19.71 2.84
CA ASP A 109 14.01 20.15 3.77
C ASP A 109 13.79 19.62 5.22
N GLU A 110 13.28 18.37 5.33
CA GLU A 110 13.06 17.70 6.62
C GLU A 110 14.34 17.00 7.09
N ASP A 111 14.74 17.17 8.35
CA ASP A 111 15.90 16.50 8.93
C ASP A 111 15.72 15.00 9.13
N ILE A 112 16.78 14.23 8.87
CA ILE A 112 16.87 12.81 9.22
C ILE A 112 17.68 12.66 10.51
N ASP A 113 16.98 12.57 11.63
CA ASP A 113 17.59 12.33 12.94
C ASP A 113 18.16 10.91 13.09
N LEU A 114 18.83 10.63 14.21
CA LEU A 114 19.45 9.32 14.47
C LEU A 114 18.42 8.18 14.48
N SER A 115 17.21 8.43 15.00
CA SER A 115 16.15 7.41 15.04
C SER A 115 15.71 7.01 13.63
N LYS A 116 15.54 7.97 12.74
CA LYS A 116 15.20 7.70 11.35
C LYS A 116 16.31 6.92 10.64
N LYS A 117 17.60 7.27 10.87
CA LYS A 117 18.76 6.54 10.33
C LYS A 117 18.79 5.08 10.81
N LEU A 118 18.60 4.85 12.12
CA LEU A 118 18.53 3.50 12.68
C LEU A 118 17.34 2.71 12.17
N GLY A 119 16.17 3.34 12.05
CA GLY A 119 14.97 2.73 11.46
C GLY A 119 15.20 2.27 10.03
N ILE A 120 15.82 3.12 9.20
CA ILE A 120 16.21 2.80 7.81
C ILE A 120 17.16 1.60 7.78
N LEU A 121 18.20 1.59 8.63
CA LEU A 121 19.17 0.49 8.69
C LEU A 121 18.48 -0.85 9.02
N LEU A 122 17.63 -0.87 10.06
CA LEU A 122 16.88 -2.07 10.45
C LEU A 122 15.98 -2.59 9.31
N ALA A 123 15.32 -1.68 8.60
CA ALA A 123 14.46 -2.07 7.48
C ALA A 123 15.27 -2.67 6.32
N PHE A 124 16.43 -2.11 5.98
CA PHE A 124 17.32 -2.69 4.96
C PHE A 124 17.87 -4.06 5.36
N LEU A 125 18.22 -4.27 6.64
CA LEU A 125 18.58 -5.60 7.15
C LEU A 125 17.41 -6.58 7.01
N GLY A 126 16.18 -6.16 7.28
CA GLY A 126 14.98 -6.96 7.05
C GLY A 126 14.78 -7.36 5.58
N ILE A 127 15.01 -6.42 4.64
CA ILE A 127 14.96 -6.72 3.20
C ILE A 127 16.08 -7.71 2.81
N ALA A 128 17.30 -7.55 3.32
CA ALA A 128 18.39 -8.48 3.06
C ALA A 128 18.02 -9.91 3.50
N MET A 129 17.31 -10.06 4.64
CA MET A 129 16.79 -11.35 5.08
C MET A 129 15.70 -11.90 4.15
N ILE A 130 14.81 -11.06 3.62
CA ILE A 130 13.81 -11.51 2.65
C ILE A 130 14.47 -12.04 1.37
N ILE A 131 15.53 -11.38 0.89
CA ILE A 131 16.27 -11.81 -0.31
C ILE A 131 16.91 -13.19 -0.09
N SER A 132 17.24 -13.58 1.15
CA SER A 132 17.82 -14.88 1.49
C SER A 132 16.78 -16.02 1.60
N VAL A 133 15.48 -15.72 1.45
CA VAL A 133 14.41 -16.72 1.49
C VAL A 133 14.41 -17.54 0.20
N THR A 134 14.47 -18.87 0.32
CA THR A 134 14.60 -19.81 -0.83
C THR A 134 13.44 -20.77 -0.99
N ASP A 135 12.31 -20.52 -0.31
CA ASP A 135 11.12 -21.40 -0.29
C ASP A 135 10.18 -21.20 -1.50
N GLY A 136 10.62 -20.48 -2.53
CA GLY A 136 9.82 -20.17 -3.73
C GLY A 136 8.82 -19.01 -3.57
N SER A 137 8.68 -18.44 -2.38
CA SER A 137 7.78 -17.30 -2.13
C SER A 137 8.37 -15.95 -2.54
N VAL A 138 9.63 -15.93 -2.96
CA VAL A 138 10.39 -14.72 -3.28
C VAL A 138 11.02 -14.86 -4.66
N THR A 139 10.72 -13.88 -5.53
CA THR A 139 11.39 -13.70 -6.82
C THR A 139 12.15 -12.38 -6.85
N TYR A 140 13.34 -12.34 -7.43
CA TYR A 140 14.13 -11.09 -7.51
C TYR A 140 13.36 -9.98 -8.26
N LEU A 141 12.69 -10.36 -9.36
CA LEU A 141 11.86 -9.43 -10.12
C LEU A 141 10.67 -8.92 -9.27
N GLY A 142 10.01 -9.82 -8.55
CA GLY A 142 8.91 -9.45 -7.64
C GLY A 142 9.37 -8.48 -6.56
N ILE A 143 10.53 -8.74 -5.89
CA ILE A 143 11.11 -7.79 -4.91
C ILE A 143 11.39 -6.43 -5.56
N ALA A 144 12.05 -6.41 -6.73
CA ALA A 144 12.39 -5.17 -7.41
C ALA A 144 11.14 -4.36 -7.76
N LEU A 145 10.07 -5.01 -8.22
CA LEU A 145 8.78 -4.36 -8.50
C LEU A 145 8.11 -3.83 -7.23
N ILE A 146 8.10 -4.57 -6.13
CA ILE A 146 7.51 -4.06 -4.87
C ILE A 146 8.35 -2.92 -4.29
N LEU A 147 9.67 -2.96 -4.39
CA LEU A 147 10.52 -1.82 -4.00
C LEU A 147 10.27 -0.59 -4.88
N LEU A 148 10.06 -0.77 -6.19
CA LEU A 148 9.64 0.30 -7.09
C LEU A 148 8.27 0.87 -6.69
N ALA A 149 7.31 0.00 -6.37
CA ALA A 149 6.01 0.41 -5.85
C ALA A 149 6.14 1.19 -4.53
N ALA A 150 7.08 0.79 -3.65
CA ALA A 150 7.39 1.51 -2.41
C ALA A 150 7.96 2.91 -2.67
N VAL A 151 8.75 3.10 -3.73
CA VAL A 151 9.18 4.44 -4.19
C VAL A 151 7.98 5.27 -4.64
N PHE A 152 7.07 4.70 -5.44
CA PHE A 152 5.85 5.39 -5.84
C PHE A 152 4.94 5.71 -4.65
N MET A 153 4.88 4.85 -3.63
CA MET A 153 4.22 5.16 -2.37
C MET A 153 4.83 6.41 -1.70
N ALA A 154 6.15 6.52 -1.68
CA ALA A 154 6.82 7.72 -1.17
C ALA A 154 6.46 8.97 -1.97
N VAL A 155 6.46 8.89 -3.30
CA VAL A 155 6.04 10.00 -4.18
C VAL A 155 4.61 10.44 -3.84
N THR A 156 3.67 9.49 -3.69
CA THR A 156 2.28 9.82 -3.35
C THR A 156 2.16 10.48 -1.98
N ASN A 157 2.93 10.04 -1.00
CA ASN A 157 2.97 10.67 0.32
C ASN A 157 3.49 12.12 0.25
N ILE A 158 4.52 12.40 -0.56
CA ILE A 158 5.01 13.76 -0.80
C ILE A 158 3.96 14.62 -1.52
N ILE A 159 3.25 14.06 -2.51
CA ILE A 159 2.17 14.77 -3.20
C ILE A 159 1.09 15.19 -2.19
N VAL A 160 0.65 14.29 -1.30
CA VAL A 160 -0.34 14.59 -0.26
C VAL A 160 0.18 15.68 0.71
N LYS A 161 1.45 15.60 1.14
CA LYS A 161 2.08 16.64 1.98
C LYS A 161 2.09 18.02 1.32
N LYS A 162 2.35 18.09 0.00
CA LYS A 162 2.36 19.36 -0.77
C LYS A 162 0.95 19.85 -1.07
N ALA A 163 0.02 18.96 -1.41
CA ALA A 163 -1.36 19.29 -1.76
C ALA A 163 -2.20 19.72 -0.55
N LYS A 164 -1.92 19.19 0.64
CA LYS A 164 -2.63 19.44 1.91
C LYS A 164 -4.16 19.36 1.77
N PRO A 165 -4.72 18.26 1.27
CA PRO A 165 -6.15 18.14 1.01
C PRO A 165 -6.98 18.22 2.29
N LYS A 166 -7.88 19.19 2.37
CA LYS A 166 -8.83 19.31 3.51
C LYS A 166 -9.84 18.15 3.53
N LYS A 167 -10.20 17.61 2.35
CA LYS A 167 -11.13 16.49 2.17
C LYS A 167 -10.40 15.35 1.48
N ILE A 168 -9.67 14.53 2.26
CA ILE A 168 -8.80 13.46 1.73
C ILE A 168 -9.62 12.41 0.95
N PHE A 169 -10.83 12.07 1.42
CA PHE A 169 -11.69 11.12 0.71
C PHE A 169 -12.11 11.64 -0.68
N ALA A 170 -12.51 12.91 -0.78
CA ALA A 170 -12.81 13.53 -2.08
C ALA A 170 -11.56 13.57 -2.98
N PHE A 171 -10.40 13.88 -2.41
CA PHE A 171 -9.12 13.86 -3.15
C PHE A 171 -8.82 12.45 -3.70
N PHE A 172 -9.01 11.40 -2.90
CA PHE A 172 -8.83 10.02 -3.34
C PHE A 172 -9.78 9.64 -4.49
N VAL A 173 -11.09 9.90 -4.34
CA VAL A 173 -12.10 9.58 -5.37
C VAL A 173 -11.80 10.29 -6.69
N TRP A 174 -11.53 11.58 -6.66
CA TRP A 174 -11.22 12.36 -7.86
C TRP A 174 -9.89 11.97 -8.51
N SER A 175 -8.89 11.62 -7.72
CA SER A 175 -7.61 11.14 -8.24
C SER A 175 -7.73 9.77 -8.89
N SER A 176 -8.60 8.91 -8.37
CA SER A 176 -8.85 7.56 -8.92
C SER A 176 -9.35 7.58 -10.37
N LEU A 177 -9.92 8.68 -10.87
CA LEU A 177 -10.31 8.83 -12.28
C LEU A 177 -9.14 8.75 -13.27
N PHE A 178 -7.94 9.09 -12.83
CA PHE A 178 -6.77 9.21 -13.72
C PHE A 178 -5.94 7.93 -13.82
N SER A 179 -6.28 6.89 -13.04
CA SER A 179 -5.58 5.62 -13.04
C SER A 179 -6.08 4.61 -14.09
N PRO A 180 -7.40 4.46 -14.35
CA PRO A 180 -7.92 3.39 -15.18
C PRO A 180 -7.42 3.42 -16.62
N ILE A 181 -7.46 4.58 -17.27
CA ILE A 181 -7.08 4.73 -18.69
C ILE A 181 -5.63 4.30 -18.92
N PRO A 182 -4.61 4.83 -18.21
CA PRO A 182 -3.24 4.36 -18.37
C PRO A 182 -3.06 2.87 -18.05
N LEU A 183 -3.75 2.34 -17.02
CA LEU A 183 -3.68 0.92 -16.68
C LEU A 183 -4.23 0.03 -17.80
N PHE A 184 -5.38 0.37 -18.37
CA PHE A 184 -5.95 -0.36 -19.50
C PHE A 184 -5.09 -0.26 -20.77
N ILE A 185 -4.46 0.90 -21.01
CA ILE A 185 -3.50 1.07 -22.09
C ILE A 185 -2.30 0.15 -21.89
N ILE A 186 -1.74 0.08 -20.68
CA ILE A 186 -0.61 -0.82 -20.37
C ILE A 186 -1.05 -2.28 -20.54
N ALA A 187 -2.25 -2.68 -20.06
CA ALA A 187 -2.78 -4.01 -20.26
C ALA A 187 -2.86 -4.38 -21.76
N TYR A 188 -3.32 -3.43 -22.60
CA TYR A 188 -3.35 -3.63 -24.05
C TYR A 188 -1.96 -3.84 -24.65
N PHE A 189 -0.98 -3.03 -24.27
CA PHE A 189 0.38 -3.16 -24.81
C PHE A 189 1.14 -4.40 -24.30
N THR A 190 0.79 -4.91 -23.12
CA THR A 190 1.46 -6.10 -22.54
C THR A 190 0.81 -7.42 -22.95
N GLN A 191 -0.51 -7.46 -23.14
CA GLN A 191 -1.28 -8.68 -23.42
C GLN A 191 -1.99 -8.66 -24.79
N GLY A 192 -1.97 -7.52 -25.48
CA GLY A 192 -2.74 -7.34 -26.71
C GLY A 192 -4.25 -7.16 -26.48
N GLU A 193 -5.02 -7.23 -27.57
CA GLU A 193 -6.48 -7.06 -27.52
C GLU A 193 -7.20 -8.21 -26.79
N ILE A 194 -6.56 -9.37 -26.65
CA ILE A 194 -7.13 -10.57 -26.04
C ILE A 194 -7.62 -10.34 -24.61
N VAL A 195 -6.94 -9.45 -23.87
CA VAL A 195 -7.31 -9.11 -22.48
C VAL A 195 -8.68 -8.44 -22.39
N PHE A 196 -9.11 -7.76 -23.46
CA PHE A 196 -10.42 -7.12 -23.54
C PHE A 196 -11.45 -8.05 -24.16
N ILE A 197 -11.08 -8.86 -25.14
CA ILE A 197 -11.97 -9.83 -25.79
C ILE A 197 -12.45 -10.86 -24.76
N ASN A 198 -11.53 -11.43 -23.97
CA ASN A 198 -11.85 -12.45 -22.96
C ASN A 198 -12.25 -11.85 -21.60
N PHE A 199 -12.49 -10.55 -21.52
CA PHE A 199 -12.74 -9.87 -20.25
C PHE A 199 -13.89 -10.49 -19.46
N PHE A 200 -15.03 -10.71 -20.11
CA PHE A 200 -16.21 -11.27 -19.44
C PHE A 200 -16.01 -12.71 -19.00
N ASP A 201 -15.27 -13.51 -19.76
CA ASP A 201 -14.94 -14.90 -19.41
C ASP A 201 -13.94 -14.96 -18.21
N SER A 202 -13.11 -13.92 -18.06
CA SER A 202 -12.16 -13.77 -16.96
C SER A 202 -12.82 -13.26 -15.66
N LEU A 203 -14.10 -12.85 -15.69
CA LEU A 203 -14.83 -12.39 -14.50
C LEU A 203 -15.44 -13.56 -13.72
N ASP A 204 -14.60 -14.46 -13.24
CA ASP A 204 -15.02 -15.52 -12.34
C ASP A 204 -15.27 -15.03 -10.90
N GLN A 205 -15.61 -15.95 -9.99
CA GLN A 205 -15.89 -15.62 -8.59
C GLN A 205 -14.68 -14.97 -7.90
N ASN A 206 -13.46 -15.43 -8.19
CA ASN A 206 -12.23 -14.90 -7.61
C ASN A 206 -11.97 -13.47 -8.07
N ALA A 207 -12.12 -13.20 -9.37
CA ALA A 207 -11.99 -11.87 -9.95
C ALA A 207 -13.01 -10.89 -9.37
N ILE A 208 -14.28 -11.27 -9.35
CA ILE A 208 -15.38 -10.43 -8.83
C ILE A 208 -15.16 -10.15 -7.33
N PHE A 209 -14.90 -11.20 -6.53
CA PHE A 209 -14.61 -11.03 -5.10
C PHE A 209 -13.42 -10.09 -4.88
N SER A 210 -12.32 -10.32 -5.62
CA SER A 210 -11.11 -9.50 -5.50
C SER A 210 -11.37 -8.04 -5.82
N ILE A 211 -12.06 -7.75 -6.93
CA ILE A 211 -12.41 -6.38 -7.31
C ILE A 211 -13.27 -5.73 -6.22
N LEU A 212 -14.36 -6.37 -5.82
CA LEU A 212 -15.30 -5.81 -4.84
C LEU A 212 -14.64 -5.59 -3.48
N PHE A 213 -13.80 -6.52 -3.03
CA PHE A 213 -13.05 -6.37 -1.78
C PHE A 213 -12.04 -5.22 -1.86
N GLN A 214 -11.31 -5.09 -2.96
CA GLN A 214 -10.36 -4.00 -3.14
C GLN A 214 -11.04 -2.64 -3.21
N VAL A 215 -12.22 -2.55 -3.84
CA VAL A 215 -12.99 -1.30 -3.98
C VAL A 215 -13.64 -0.90 -2.66
N TYR A 216 -14.53 -1.73 -2.12
CA TYR A 216 -15.39 -1.33 -1.02
C TYR A 216 -14.70 -1.41 0.35
N PRO A 217 -14.29 -2.58 0.87
CA PRO A 217 -13.63 -2.66 2.19
C PRO A 217 -12.27 -1.96 2.21
N THR A 218 -11.43 -2.25 1.20
CA THR A 218 -10.03 -1.81 1.25
C THR A 218 -9.88 -0.33 0.92
N SER A 219 -10.48 0.13 -0.20
CA SER A 219 -10.28 1.50 -0.66
C SER A 219 -11.30 2.45 -0.05
N LEU A 220 -12.59 2.29 -0.34
CA LEU A 220 -13.58 3.28 0.06
C LEU A 220 -13.79 3.31 1.58
N LEU A 221 -14.11 2.17 2.18
CA LEU A 221 -14.30 2.08 3.64
C LEU A 221 -12.99 2.31 4.38
N GLY A 222 -11.91 1.66 3.95
CA GLY A 222 -10.61 1.74 4.60
C GLY A 222 -10.10 3.17 4.70
N TYR A 223 -10.05 3.91 3.59
CA TYR A 223 -9.61 5.31 3.62
C TYR A 223 -10.58 6.23 4.34
N TRP A 224 -11.88 6.00 4.23
CA TRP A 224 -12.86 6.81 4.96
C TRP A 224 -12.71 6.65 6.48
N VAL A 225 -12.64 5.42 6.98
CA VAL A 225 -12.46 5.12 8.41
C VAL A 225 -11.11 5.65 8.92
N TRP A 226 -10.02 5.36 8.19
CA TRP A 226 -8.68 5.79 8.57
C TRP A 226 -8.58 7.32 8.71
N ASN A 227 -9.11 8.05 7.74
CA ASN A 227 -9.14 9.51 7.79
C ASN A 227 -10.02 10.03 8.93
N SER A 228 -11.15 9.38 9.21
CA SER A 228 -12.02 9.73 10.35
C SER A 228 -11.28 9.55 11.69
N LEU A 229 -10.48 8.48 11.82
CA LEU A 229 -9.67 8.24 13.02
C LEU A 229 -8.55 9.27 13.16
N LEU A 230 -7.85 9.62 12.07
CA LEU A 230 -6.82 10.66 12.07
C LEU A 230 -7.36 12.06 12.37
N ASN A 231 -8.61 12.34 12.00
CA ASN A 231 -9.28 13.58 12.37
C ASN A 231 -9.70 13.61 13.85
N LYS A 232 -10.01 12.44 14.42
CA LYS A 232 -10.53 12.31 15.81
C LYS A 232 -9.41 12.18 16.85
N TYR A 233 -8.28 11.57 16.49
CA TYR A 233 -7.18 11.24 17.39
C TYR A 233 -5.84 11.78 16.89
N PRO A 234 -4.89 12.06 17.79
CA PRO A 234 -3.53 12.40 17.38
C PRO A 234 -2.94 11.30 16.48
N ALA A 235 -2.25 11.71 15.42
CA ALA A 235 -1.61 10.78 14.49
C ALA A 235 -0.65 9.81 15.21
N SER A 236 0.00 10.24 16.30
CA SER A 236 0.85 9.41 17.15
C SER A 236 0.13 8.25 17.84
N SER A 237 -1.22 8.27 17.89
CA SER A 237 -2.03 7.17 18.45
C SER A 237 -2.61 6.27 17.37
N VAL A 238 -2.75 6.76 16.14
CA VAL A 238 -3.37 6.03 15.02
C VAL A 238 -2.32 5.40 14.12
N ALA A 239 -1.29 6.17 13.73
CA ALA A 239 -0.27 5.70 12.79
C ALA A 239 0.46 4.41 13.19
N PRO A 240 0.74 4.13 14.49
CA PRO A 240 1.36 2.87 14.90
C PRO A 240 0.59 1.61 14.52
N LEU A 241 -0.72 1.71 14.41
CA LEU A 241 -1.55 0.57 14.03
C LEU A 241 -1.23 0.07 12.60
N GLY A 242 -0.72 0.95 11.74
CA GLY A 242 -0.23 0.55 10.42
C GLY A 242 0.86 -0.53 10.44
N LEU A 243 1.58 -0.69 11.56
CA LEU A 243 2.55 -1.76 11.77
C LEU A 243 1.93 -3.17 11.77
N LEU A 244 0.60 -3.27 11.94
CA LEU A 244 -0.13 -4.53 11.91
C LEU A 244 -0.38 -5.02 10.48
N VAL A 245 -0.32 -4.15 9.47
CA VAL A 245 -0.59 -4.52 8.07
C VAL A 245 0.27 -5.68 7.58
N PRO A 246 1.61 -5.68 7.72
CA PRO A 246 2.43 -6.79 7.27
C PRO A 246 2.20 -8.07 8.07
N ILE A 247 1.82 -7.98 9.35
CA ILE A 247 1.46 -9.15 10.16
C ILE A 247 0.22 -9.81 9.59
N PHE A 248 -0.84 -9.03 9.35
CA PHE A 248 -2.07 -9.55 8.74
C PHE A 248 -1.86 -9.96 7.27
N GLY A 249 -0.90 -9.35 6.57
CA GLY A 249 -0.51 -9.76 5.21
C GLY A 249 0.09 -11.16 5.19
N LEU A 250 1.03 -11.46 6.10
CA LEU A 250 1.60 -12.80 6.26
C LEU A 250 0.54 -13.81 6.69
N MET A 251 -0.32 -13.46 7.67
CA MET A 251 -1.42 -14.31 8.09
C MET A 251 -2.40 -14.62 6.95
N GLY A 252 -2.79 -13.62 6.18
CA GLY A 252 -3.69 -13.79 5.03
C GLY A 252 -3.09 -14.70 3.96
N SER A 253 -1.78 -14.57 3.71
CA SER A 253 -1.05 -15.40 2.75
C SER A 253 -0.96 -16.86 3.22
N TYR A 254 -0.71 -17.08 4.50
CA TYR A 254 -0.71 -18.42 5.11
C TYR A 254 -2.09 -19.07 5.02
N VAL A 255 -3.15 -18.36 5.42
CA VAL A 255 -4.51 -18.92 5.49
C VAL A 255 -5.09 -19.19 4.09
N LEU A 256 -4.90 -18.29 3.14
CA LEU A 256 -5.53 -18.39 1.81
C LEU A 256 -4.72 -19.21 0.79
N PHE A 257 -3.40 -19.25 0.94
CA PHE A 257 -2.51 -19.89 -0.03
C PHE A 257 -1.60 -20.96 0.58
N GLY A 258 -1.66 -21.21 1.90
CA GLY A 258 -0.78 -22.17 2.58
C GLY A 258 0.70 -21.77 2.54
N GLU A 259 1.02 -20.48 2.35
CA GLU A 259 2.39 -20.03 2.26
C GLU A 259 3.11 -20.19 3.61
N GLU A 260 4.23 -20.89 3.63
CA GLU A 260 5.00 -21.10 4.85
C GLU A 260 5.57 -19.80 5.40
N ILE A 261 5.42 -19.59 6.71
CA ILE A 261 6.01 -18.47 7.45
C ILE A 261 7.28 -18.99 8.14
N GLY A 262 8.34 -19.20 7.34
CA GLY A 262 9.64 -19.62 7.86
C GLY A 262 10.30 -18.58 8.77
N ILE A 263 11.31 -19.02 9.54
CA ILE A 263 12.01 -18.15 10.52
C ILE A 263 12.61 -16.88 9.89
N ASN A 264 13.12 -16.97 8.67
CA ASN A 264 13.69 -15.82 7.96
C ASN A 264 12.63 -14.74 7.67
N LYS A 265 11.40 -15.14 7.29
CA LYS A 265 10.29 -14.20 7.09
C LYS A 265 9.85 -13.56 8.40
N LEU A 266 9.82 -14.30 9.50
CA LEU A 266 9.49 -13.80 10.84
C LEU A 266 10.54 -12.79 11.32
N LEU A 267 11.83 -13.11 11.18
CA LEU A 267 12.92 -12.20 11.53
C LEU A 267 12.92 -10.94 10.68
N ALA A 268 12.70 -11.08 9.37
CA ALA A 268 12.56 -9.93 8.47
C ALA A 268 11.36 -9.05 8.85
N CYS A 269 10.20 -9.66 9.15
CA CYS A 269 9.02 -8.97 9.64
C CYS A 269 9.32 -8.19 10.93
N PHE A 270 9.97 -8.84 11.89
CA PHE A 270 10.40 -8.19 13.14
C PHE A 270 11.32 -7.00 12.88
N LEU A 271 12.36 -7.15 12.05
CA LEU A 271 13.30 -6.08 11.73
C LEU A 271 12.65 -4.89 11.05
N ILE A 272 11.77 -5.14 10.07
CA ILE A 272 11.05 -4.06 9.35
C ILE A 272 10.09 -3.35 10.29
N ILE A 273 9.32 -4.08 11.11
CA ILE A 273 8.40 -3.49 12.09
C ILE A 273 9.17 -2.72 13.17
N ALA A 274 10.26 -3.27 13.69
CA ALA A 274 11.12 -2.58 14.64
C ALA A 274 11.70 -1.31 14.02
N GLY A 275 12.17 -1.38 12.78
CA GLY A 275 12.64 -0.22 12.03
C GLY A 275 11.58 0.88 11.91
N LEU A 276 10.33 0.50 11.55
CA LEU A 276 9.20 1.43 11.48
C LEU A 276 8.85 2.03 12.85
N ALA A 277 8.88 1.21 13.91
CA ALA A 277 8.63 1.68 15.27
C ALA A 277 9.72 2.67 15.73
N VAL A 278 11.00 2.38 15.48
CA VAL A 278 12.11 3.29 15.77
C VAL A 278 12.02 4.58 14.95
N ASN A 279 11.69 4.48 13.66
CA ASN A 279 11.49 5.65 12.81
C ASN A 279 10.34 6.54 13.30
N THR A 280 9.27 5.94 13.85
CA THR A 280 8.05 6.68 14.26
C THR A 280 8.18 7.25 15.68
N PHE A 281 8.80 6.50 16.60
CA PHE A 281 8.81 6.83 18.04
C PHE A 281 10.19 7.18 18.59
N GLY A 282 11.26 6.82 17.87
CA GLY A 282 12.61 6.90 18.39
C GLY A 282 13.02 8.31 18.81
N SER A 283 12.65 9.35 18.06
CA SER A 283 12.94 10.74 18.42
C SER A 283 12.37 11.15 19.78
N LYS A 284 11.18 10.65 20.14
CA LYS A 284 10.57 10.91 21.45
C LYS A 284 11.33 10.20 22.57
N ILE A 285 11.81 8.98 22.33
CA ILE A 285 12.53 8.17 23.30
C ILE A 285 13.95 8.72 23.50
N PHE A 286 14.67 9.07 22.43
CA PHE A 286 16.03 9.59 22.50
C PHE A 286 16.10 11.02 23.08
N ASN A 287 15.11 11.89 22.75
CA ASN A 287 15.08 13.25 23.29
C ASN A 287 14.66 13.31 24.77
N LEU A 288 13.97 12.30 25.29
CA LEU A 288 13.70 12.18 26.73
C LEU A 288 14.98 11.87 27.51
N LYS A 289 15.94 11.11 26.93
CA LYS A 289 17.25 10.82 27.57
C LYS A 289 18.21 11.99 27.52
N ALA A 290 18.03 12.95 26.62
CA ALA A 290 18.90 14.15 26.53
C ALA A 290 18.50 15.27 27.51
N LYS A 291 17.38 15.12 28.23
CA LYS A 291 16.86 16.10 29.22
C LYS A 291 17.04 15.63 30.68
N VAL A 292 17.68 14.50 30.92
CA VAL A 292 18.13 13.98 32.23
C VAL A 292 19.63 14.08 32.32
#